data_4053a408a5e670136c79f12eabf147bd
#
_entry.id   4053a408a5e670136c79f12eabf147bd
#
_cell.length_a   1.000
_cell.length_b   1.000
_cell.length_c   1.000
_cell.angle_alpha   90.00
_cell.angle_beta   90.00
_cell.angle_gamma   90.00
#
_symmetry.space_group_name_H-M   'P 1'
#
loop_
_entity.id
_entity.type
_entity.pdbx_description
1 polymer ?
#
loop_
_entity_poly.entity_id
_entity_poly.type
_entity_poly.pdbx_seq_one_letter_code
_entity_poly.pdbx_strand_id
1 'polypeptide(L)'
;QRSGGNVATAQRPPRPTPPRHYEPVREESNAGKICIIIGIAVLAVLLLSYIAGLAVYHSKFLPKTYVNGVDIGGMTAEEASDAVLNTAQDMGLTFIPKSGDPITFKGSSFGCTVTLPDNALTEPADESHALWFRKLFSKTEYTVKMQDSYSEDALVSQIAAQQIAER
;
A
#
# COMPACT_ATOMS: atom_id res chain seq x y z
N GLN A 1 53.17 77.10 -74.56
CA GLN A 1 51.74 76.88 -74.35
C GLN A 1 51.48 75.40 -74.37
N ARG A 2 51.23 74.81 -73.20
CA ARG A 2 50.72 73.42 -73.15
C ARG A 2 49.62 73.40 -72.14
N SER A 3 48.45 73.14 -72.71
CA SER A 3 47.23 72.90 -71.97
C SER A 3 47.33 71.59 -71.25
N GLY A 4 47.20 71.64 -69.94
CA GLY A 4 47.14 70.45 -69.07
C GLY A 4 45.70 69.95 -68.94
N GLY A 5 45.45 68.83 -69.58
CA GLY A 5 44.13 68.16 -69.44
C GLY A 5 44.03 67.49 -68.02
N ASN A 6 43.03 67.90 -67.26
CA ASN A 6 42.63 67.23 -66.05
C ASN A 6 41.99 65.90 -66.39
N VAL A 7 42.64 64.78 -66.03
CA VAL A 7 42.06 63.44 -66.10
C VAL A 7 41.25 63.24 -64.78
N ALA A 8 39.97 63.30 -64.94
CA ALA A 8 39.04 62.94 -63.82
C ALA A 8 39.18 61.45 -63.54
N THR A 9 39.73 61.15 -62.41
CA THR A 9 39.77 59.75 -61.86
C THR A 9 38.34 59.31 -61.53
N ALA A 10 37.77 58.48 -62.36
CA ALA A 10 36.48 57.87 -62.07
C ALA A 10 36.55 57.02 -60.82
N GLN A 11 35.89 57.43 -59.70
CA GLN A 11 35.75 56.67 -58.49
C GLN A 11 34.88 55.45 -58.82
N ARG A 12 35.47 54.27 -58.62
CA ARG A 12 34.81 52.99 -58.74
C ARG A 12 33.73 52.90 -57.68
N PRO A 13 32.46 52.56 -57.95
CA PRO A 13 31.43 52.43 -56.91
C PRO A 13 31.82 51.35 -55.89
N PRO A 14 31.49 51.57 -54.60
CA PRO A 14 31.84 50.61 -53.56
C PRO A 14 31.16 49.27 -53.83
N ARG A 15 31.96 48.21 -53.71
CA ARG A 15 31.49 46.83 -53.92
C ARG A 15 30.42 46.54 -52.92
N PRO A 16 29.25 45.98 -53.26
CA PRO A 16 28.19 45.58 -52.29
C PRO A 16 28.79 44.62 -51.28
N THR A 17 28.64 44.93 -50.02
CA THR A 17 29.03 44.04 -48.89
C THR A 17 28.15 42.78 -48.99
N PRO A 18 28.74 41.58 -48.89
CA PRO A 18 27.96 40.36 -48.88
C PRO A 18 26.98 40.35 -47.68
N PRO A 19 25.79 39.81 -47.83
CA PRO A 19 24.83 39.72 -46.72
C PRO A 19 25.49 39.00 -45.54
N ARG A 20 25.39 39.59 -44.37
CA ARG A 20 25.83 38.94 -43.13
C ARG A 20 25.00 37.68 -42.97
N HIS A 21 25.67 36.57 -42.99
CA HIS A 21 25.05 35.29 -42.62
C HIS A 21 24.72 35.39 -41.15
N TYR A 22 23.46 35.58 -40.83
CA TYR A 22 22.97 35.42 -39.45
C TYR A 22 22.98 33.91 -39.20
N GLU A 23 24.00 33.43 -38.47
CA GLU A 23 23.90 32.12 -37.87
C GLU A 23 22.76 32.19 -36.83
N PRO A 24 21.74 31.34 -36.92
CA PRO A 24 20.72 31.30 -35.90
C PRO A 24 21.41 30.94 -34.57
N VAL A 25 21.31 31.84 -33.61
CA VAL A 25 21.70 31.56 -32.22
C VAL A 25 20.89 30.36 -31.81
N ARG A 26 21.53 29.22 -31.71
CA ARG A 26 20.93 28.00 -31.20
C ARG A 26 20.63 28.28 -29.72
N GLU A 27 19.40 28.72 -29.42
CA GLU A 27 18.91 28.76 -28.04
C GLU A 27 19.03 27.33 -27.52
N GLU A 28 20.04 27.07 -26.70
CA GLU A 28 20.11 25.81 -25.94
C GLU A 28 18.84 25.71 -25.12
N SER A 29 17.89 24.94 -25.64
CA SER A 29 16.63 24.67 -24.95
C SER A 29 16.95 24.07 -23.57
N ASN A 30 16.73 24.83 -22.53
CA ASN A 30 16.85 24.35 -21.13
C ASN A 30 15.81 23.28 -20.80
N ALA A 31 14.90 22.98 -21.71
CA ALA A 31 13.88 21.97 -21.56
C ALA A 31 14.45 20.58 -21.20
N GLY A 32 15.56 20.17 -21.83
CA GLY A 32 16.24 18.92 -21.48
C GLY A 32 16.78 18.91 -20.06
N LYS A 33 17.39 20.00 -19.61
CA LYS A 33 17.90 20.13 -18.24
C LYS A 33 16.76 20.11 -17.21
N ILE A 34 15.65 20.79 -17.52
CA ILE A 34 14.44 20.80 -16.66
C ILE A 34 13.84 19.41 -16.58
N CYS A 35 13.71 18.68 -17.68
CA CYS A 35 13.21 17.31 -17.68
C CYS A 35 14.09 16.38 -16.83
N ILE A 36 15.41 16.52 -16.89
CA ILE A 36 16.34 15.73 -16.07
C ILE A 36 16.14 16.05 -14.58
N ILE A 37 16.05 17.34 -14.21
CA ILE A 37 15.85 17.78 -12.83
C ILE A 37 14.53 17.22 -12.28
N ILE A 38 13.44 17.32 -13.06
CA ILE A 38 12.13 16.75 -12.69
C ILE A 38 12.25 15.23 -12.53
N GLY A 39 12.91 14.54 -13.45
CA GLY A 39 13.13 13.10 -13.37
C GLY A 39 13.88 12.68 -12.11
N ILE A 40 14.95 13.41 -11.75
CA ILE A 40 15.71 13.17 -10.52
C ILE A 40 14.85 13.44 -9.28
N ALA A 41 14.07 14.52 -9.27
CA ALA A 41 13.19 14.85 -8.16
C ALA A 41 12.11 13.76 -7.95
N VAL A 42 11.47 13.29 -9.01
CA VAL A 42 10.50 12.20 -8.94
C VAL A 42 11.14 10.91 -8.42
N LEU A 43 12.34 10.58 -8.95
CA LEU A 43 13.08 9.39 -8.51
C LEU A 43 13.43 9.48 -7.02
N ALA A 44 13.87 10.65 -6.55
CA ALA A 44 14.17 10.88 -5.14
C ALA A 44 12.94 10.70 -4.24
N VAL A 45 11.78 11.24 -4.65
CA VAL A 45 10.51 11.05 -3.92
C VAL A 45 10.11 9.58 -3.86
N LEU A 46 10.22 8.86 -4.98
CA LEU A 46 9.91 7.42 -5.04
C LEU A 46 10.85 6.62 -4.12
N LEU A 47 12.14 6.93 -4.12
CA LEU A 47 13.12 6.27 -3.28
C LEU A 47 12.85 6.54 -1.78
N LEU A 48 12.58 7.78 -1.42
CA LEU A 48 12.24 8.14 -0.04
C LEU A 48 10.96 7.47 0.43
N SER A 49 9.91 7.43 -0.41
CA SER A 49 8.66 6.74 -0.08
C SER A 49 8.85 5.24 0.06
N TYR A 50 9.71 4.63 -0.76
CA TYR A 50 10.06 3.21 -0.66
C TYR A 50 10.77 2.90 0.66
N ILE A 51 11.77 3.70 1.04
CA ILE A 51 12.50 3.54 2.32
C ILE A 51 11.56 3.74 3.51
N ALA A 52 10.68 4.75 3.45
CA ALA A 52 9.68 4.98 4.49
C ALA A 52 8.73 3.78 4.64
N GLY A 53 8.28 3.20 3.52
CA GLY A 53 7.48 1.99 3.53
C GLY A 53 8.19 0.80 4.16
N LEU A 54 9.46 0.56 3.83
CA LEU A 54 10.26 -0.48 4.48
C LEU A 54 10.38 -0.26 5.99
N ALA A 55 10.61 0.98 6.43
CA ALA A 55 10.71 1.31 7.86
C ALA A 55 9.38 1.07 8.60
N VAL A 56 8.25 1.41 8.00
CA VAL A 56 6.91 1.21 8.59
C VAL A 56 6.56 -0.28 8.68
N TYR A 57 6.79 -1.03 7.61
CA TYR A 57 6.40 -2.45 7.55
C TYR A 57 7.47 -3.41 8.10
N HIS A 58 8.59 -2.91 8.61
CA HIS A 58 9.62 -3.77 9.20
C HIS A 58 9.10 -4.61 10.39
N SER A 59 8.19 -4.04 11.19
CA SER A 59 7.61 -4.68 12.38
C SER A 59 6.09 -4.85 12.30
N LYS A 60 5.50 -4.62 11.11
CA LYS A 60 4.06 -4.64 10.89
C LYS A 60 3.73 -5.53 9.70
N PHE A 61 2.56 -6.14 9.76
CA PHE A 61 2.04 -6.89 8.63
C PHE A 61 1.82 -5.99 7.40
N LEU A 62 2.00 -6.58 6.22
CA LEU A 62 1.80 -5.88 4.96
C LEU A 62 0.33 -5.48 4.78
N PRO A 63 0.05 -4.39 4.04
CA PRO A 63 -1.33 -3.93 3.84
C PRO A 63 -2.16 -4.99 3.12
N LYS A 64 -3.46 -5.03 3.41
CA LYS A 64 -4.42 -6.02 2.87
C LYS A 64 -4.06 -7.49 3.17
N THR A 65 -3.41 -7.73 4.30
CA THR A 65 -3.19 -9.07 4.84
C THR A 65 -4.34 -9.42 5.77
N TYR A 66 -4.94 -10.59 5.55
CA TYR A 66 -6.07 -11.08 6.33
C TYR A 66 -5.73 -12.42 6.95
N VAL A 67 -6.17 -12.63 8.17
CA VAL A 67 -6.08 -13.92 8.88
C VAL A 67 -7.49 -14.31 9.32
N ASN A 68 -7.98 -15.45 8.85
CA ASN A 68 -9.35 -15.92 9.11
C ASN A 68 -10.43 -14.85 8.83
N GLY A 69 -10.21 -14.03 7.79
CA GLY A 69 -11.11 -12.94 7.42
C GLY A 69 -10.92 -11.63 8.19
N VAL A 70 -10.08 -11.60 9.22
CA VAL A 70 -9.73 -10.37 9.96
C VAL A 70 -8.62 -9.63 9.24
N ASP A 71 -8.80 -8.33 8.99
CA ASP A 71 -7.76 -7.47 8.41
C ASP A 71 -6.70 -7.14 9.47
N ILE A 72 -5.48 -7.63 9.27
CA ILE A 72 -4.33 -7.39 10.13
C ILE A 72 -3.29 -6.46 9.48
N GLY A 73 -3.61 -5.91 8.31
CA GLY A 73 -2.71 -5.04 7.56
C GLY A 73 -2.30 -3.80 8.35
N GLY A 74 -1.00 -3.56 8.48
CA GLY A 74 -0.44 -2.45 9.24
C GLY A 74 -0.41 -2.62 10.76
N MET A 75 -0.87 -3.75 11.28
CA MET A 75 -0.79 -4.11 12.69
C MET A 75 0.57 -4.75 13.03
N THR A 76 0.97 -4.66 14.28
CA THR A 76 2.07 -5.48 14.83
C THR A 76 1.58 -6.91 15.08
N ALA A 77 2.48 -7.84 15.37
CA ALA A 77 2.11 -9.22 15.67
C ALA A 77 1.19 -9.33 16.90
N GLU A 78 1.41 -8.49 17.91
CA GLU A 78 0.61 -8.44 19.14
C GLU A 78 -0.80 -7.91 18.83
N GLU A 79 -0.91 -6.74 18.17
CA GLU A 79 -2.18 -6.15 17.75
C GLU A 79 -3.00 -7.11 16.86
N ALA A 80 -2.34 -7.80 15.94
CA ALA A 80 -2.97 -8.76 15.05
C ALA A 80 -3.48 -10.00 15.79
N SER A 81 -2.70 -10.52 16.75
CA SER A 81 -3.11 -11.62 17.61
C SER A 81 -4.38 -11.26 18.39
N ASP A 82 -4.38 -10.08 19.02
CA ASP A 82 -5.53 -9.60 19.78
C ASP A 82 -6.77 -9.40 18.90
N ALA A 83 -6.60 -8.83 17.71
CA ALA A 83 -7.70 -8.60 16.77
C ALA A 83 -8.33 -9.94 16.30
N VAL A 84 -7.50 -10.93 15.98
CA VAL A 84 -7.96 -12.26 15.56
C VAL A 84 -8.66 -12.98 16.71
N LEU A 85 -8.07 -12.95 17.93
CA LEU A 85 -8.66 -13.59 19.11
C LEU A 85 -9.97 -12.93 19.51
N ASN A 86 -10.06 -11.61 19.55
CA ASN A 86 -11.30 -10.89 19.88
C ASN A 86 -12.42 -11.24 18.89
N THR A 87 -12.09 -11.27 17.59
CA THR A 87 -13.08 -11.66 16.56
C THR A 87 -13.53 -13.10 16.74
N ALA A 88 -12.62 -14.01 17.07
CA ALA A 88 -12.94 -15.42 17.31
C ALA A 88 -13.79 -15.63 18.59
N GLN A 89 -13.53 -14.87 19.65
CA GLN A 89 -14.32 -14.92 20.90
C GLN A 89 -15.73 -14.36 20.71
N ASP A 90 -15.92 -13.41 19.81
CA ASP A 90 -17.24 -12.87 19.46
C ASP A 90 -18.06 -13.84 18.56
N MET A 91 -17.44 -14.89 18.03
CA MET A 91 -18.18 -15.92 17.28
C MET A 91 -19.24 -16.59 18.16
N GLY A 92 -20.45 -16.62 17.64
CA GLY A 92 -21.59 -17.27 18.29
C GLY A 92 -21.79 -18.69 17.79
N LEU A 93 -22.29 -19.56 18.67
CA LEU A 93 -22.84 -20.87 18.29
C LEU A 93 -24.34 -20.72 18.03
N THR A 94 -24.78 -21.06 16.82
CA THR A 94 -26.21 -21.09 16.51
C THR A 94 -26.73 -22.50 16.65
N PHE A 95 -27.62 -22.71 17.62
CA PHE A 95 -28.35 -23.94 17.82
C PHE A 95 -29.64 -23.90 17.04
N ILE A 96 -29.86 -24.90 16.19
CA ILE A 96 -31.07 -25.05 15.39
C ILE A 96 -31.92 -26.22 15.98
N PRO A 97 -32.94 -25.93 16.77
CA PRO A 97 -33.81 -26.97 17.33
C PRO A 97 -34.63 -27.65 16.23
N LYS A 98 -35.14 -28.86 16.49
CA LYS A 98 -36.03 -29.54 15.56
C LYS A 98 -37.36 -28.80 15.35
N SER A 99 -37.76 -27.98 16.33
CA SER A 99 -38.99 -27.18 16.30
C SER A 99 -38.69 -25.88 17.06
N GLY A 100 -39.00 -24.73 16.46
CA GLY A 100 -38.70 -23.40 16.98
C GLY A 100 -37.67 -22.66 16.15
N ASP A 101 -37.36 -21.42 16.58
CA ASP A 101 -36.43 -20.55 15.90
C ASP A 101 -34.95 -20.84 16.27
N PRO A 102 -33.99 -20.56 15.38
CA PRO A 102 -32.58 -20.69 15.68
C PRO A 102 -32.16 -19.78 16.86
N ILE A 103 -31.41 -20.34 17.82
CA ILE A 103 -30.93 -19.61 18.98
C ILE A 103 -29.42 -19.43 18.87
N THR A 104 -28.95 -18.18 18.94
CA THR A 104 -27.52 -17.89 18.87
C THR A 104 -26.97 -17.54 20.24
N PHE A 105 -25.98 -18.28 20.71
CA PHE A 105 -25.25 -18.06 21.94
C PHE A 105 -23.90 -17.39 21.60
N LYS A 106 -23.51 -16.36 22.36
CA LYS A 106 -22.16 -15.80 22.27
C LYS A 106 -21.17 -16.75 22.91
N GLY A 107 -19.98 -16.89 22.33
CA GLY A 107 -18.93 -17.76 22.86
C GLY A 107 -18.60 -17.48 24.33
N SER A 108 -18.62 -16.21 24.75
CA SER A 108 -18.40 -15.79 26.13
C SER A 108 -19.44 -16.33 27.12
N SER A 109 -20.67 -16.63 26.67
CA SER A 109 -21.76 -17.11 27.57
C SER A 109 -21.60 -18.55 28.02
N PHE A 110 -20.82 -19.38 27.34
CA PHE A 110 -20.52 -20.76 27.69
C PHE A 110 -19.02 -20.99 27.93
N GLY A 111 -18.27 -19.92 28.27
CA GLY A 111 -16.87 -20.00 28.63
C GLY A 111 -15.96 -20.45 27.48
N CYS A 112 -16.34 -20.15 26.23
CA CYS A 112 -15.46 -20.42 25.08
C CYS A 112 -14.21 -19.55 25.19
N THR A 113 -13.06 -20.19 25.23
CA THR A 113 -11.75 -19.54 25.13
C THR A 113 -11.07 -20.03 23.87
N VAL A 114 -10.61 -19.07 23.08
CA VAL A 114 -9.87 -19.33 21.84
C VAL A 114 -8.43 -18.93 22.04
N THR A 115 -7.51 -19.78 21.65
CA THR A 115 -6.08 -19.51 21.72
C THR A 115 -5.46 -19.68 20.34
N LEU A 116 -4.52 -18.77 20.02
CA LEU A 116 -3.68 -18.89 18.82
C LEU A 116 -2.43 -19.69 19.17
N PRO A 117 -2.00 -20.64 18.32
CA PRO A 117 -0.69 -21.24 18.46
C PRO A 117 0.43 -20.19 18.35
N ASP A 118 1.54 -20.40 19.06
CA ASP A 118 2.68 -19.46 19.06
C ASP A 118 3.23 -19.13 17.66
N ASN A 119 3.04 -20.04 16.70
CA ASN A 119 3.48 -19.90 15.32
C ASN A 119 2.37 -19.47 14.34
N ALA A 120 1.19 -19.13 14.84
CA ALA A 120 0.00 -18.84 14.01
C ALA A 120 0.21 -17.70 13.01
N LEU A 121 0.99 -16.70 13.39
CA LEU A 121 1.25 -15.51 12.58
C LEU A 121 2.65 -15.51 11.92
N THR A 122 3.39 -16.64 12.01
CA THR A 122 4.73 -16.74 11.41
C THR A 122 4.67 -16.63 9.89
N GLU A 123 3.75 -17.35 9.25
CA GLU A 123 3.62 -17.34 7.79
C GLU A 123 3.28 -15.95 7.22
N PRO A 124 2.30 -15.19 7.74
CA PRO A 124 2.11 -13.80 7.31
C PRO A 124 3.25 -12.86 7.69
N ALA A 125 4.01 -13.15 8.76
CA ALA A 125 5.15 -12.33 9.17
C ALA A 125 6.39 -12.55 8.31
N ASP A 126 6.56 -13.74 7.74
CA ASP A 126 7.70 -14.11 6.89
C ASP A 126 7.59 -13.56 5.44
N GLU A 127 6.51 -12.87 5.11
CA GLU A 127 6.39 -12.25 3.80
C GLU A 127 7.46 -11.20 3.54
N SER A 128 7.99 -11.18 2.32
CA SER A 128 9.02 -10.22 1.92
C SER A 128 8.52 -8.78 1.97
N HIS A 129 9.02 -8.01 2.92
CA HIS A 129 8.70 -6.59 3.08
C HIS A 129 9.27 -5.71 1.94
N ALA A 130 10.24 -6.23 1.16
CA ALA A 130 10.82 -5.50 0.02
C ALA A 130 9.80 -5.17 -1.07
N LEU A 131 8.72 -5.94 -1.17
CA LEU A 131 7.67 -5.74 -2.18
C LEU A 131 6.36 -5.23 -1.59
N TRP A 132 6.41 -4.51 -0.46
CA TRP A 132 5.24 -3.98 0.25
C TRP A 132 4.27 -3.21 -0.65
N PHE A 133 4.79 -2.46 -1.63
CA PHE A 133 3.98 -1.65 -2.55
C PHE A 133 3.07 -2.51 -3.46
N ARG A 134 3.43 -3.77 -3.74
CA ARG A 134 2.58 -4.70 -4.52
C ARG A 134 1.33 -5.10 -3.73
N LYS A 135 1.44 -5.17 -2.41
CA LYS A 135 0.33 -5.53 -1.52
C LYS A 135 -0.73 -4.43 -1.40
N LEU A 136 -0.41 -3.19 -1.79
CA LEU A 136 -1.43 -2.14 -1.92
C LEU A 136 -2.54 -2.50 -2.92
N PHE A 137 -2.24 -3.37 -3.89
CA PHE A 137 -3.14 -3.75 -4.97
C PHE A 137 -3.64 -5.20 -4.90
N SER A 138 -3.08 -6.03 -4.02
CA SER A 138 -3.45 -7.45 -3.88
C SER A 138 -3.83 -7.78 -2.44
N LYS A 139 -4.94 -8.52 -2.28
CA LYS A 139 -5.35 -9.12 -1.00
C LYS A 139 -4.60 -10.43 -0.80
N THR A 140 -4.11 -10.66 0.41
CA THR A 140 -3.57 -11.97 0.81
C THR A 140 -4.37 -12.46 2.01
N GLU A 141 -4.78 -13.71 1.99
CA GLU A 141 -5.57 -14.31 3.05
C GLU A 141 -4.90 -15.58 3.56
N TYR A 142 -4.73 -15.67 4.87
CA TYR A 142 -4.19 -16.81 5.58
C TYR A 142 -5.27 -17.45 6.42
N THR A 143 -5.26 -18.77 6.47
CA THR A 143 -6.16 -19.54 7.33
C THR A 143 -5.34 -20.20 8.44
N VAL A 144 -5.58 -19.77 9.66
CA VAL A 144 -4.91 -20.29 10.84
C VAL A 144 -5.90 -21.11 11.67
N LYS A 145 -5.47 -22.32 12.05
CA LYS A 145 -6.24 -23.16 12.97
C LYS A 145 -6.06 -22.62 14.39
N MET A 146 -7.16 -22.24 15.00
CA MET A 146 -7.21 -21.84 16.40
C MET A 146 -7.54 -23.06 17.26
N GLN A 147 -7.10 -23.04 18.52
CA GLN A 147 -7.50 -24.02 19.52
C GLN A 147 -8.63 -23.41 20.34
N ASP A 148 -9.75 -24.08 20.33
CA ASP A 148 -10.93 -23.70 21.11
C ASP A 148 -11.08 -24.64 22.30
N SER A 149 -11.51 -24.10 23.42
CA SER A 149 -11.90 -24.81 24.60
C SER A 149 -13.18 -24.20 25.15
N TYR A 150 -14.14 -25.03 25.48
CA TYR A 150 -15.43 -24.59 26.00
C TYR A 150 -15.90 -25.53 27.12
N SER A 151 -16.81 -25.03 27.94
CA SER A 151 -17.42 -25.83 29.03
C SER A 151 -18.73 -26.44 28.50
N GLU A 152 -18.75 -27.79 28.37
CA GLU A 152 -19.97 -28.53 28.00
C GLU A 152 -21.09 -28.28 29.00
N ASP A 153 -20.79 -28.27 30.31
CA ASP A 153 -21.78 -28.04 31.35
C ASP A 153 -22.43 -26.66 31.27
N ALA A 154 -21.62 -25.64 30.96
CA ALA A 154 -22.12 -24.28 30.76
C ALA A 154 -23.00 -24.19 29.53
N LEU A 155 -22.61 -24.83 28.41
CA LEU A 155 -23.38 -24.86 27.19
C LEU A 155 -24.72 -25.57 27.38
N VAL A 156 -24.72 -26.77 28.01
CA VAL A 156 -25.93 -27.52 28.30
C VAL A 156 -26.88 -26.74 29.23
N SER A 157 -26.34 -26.06 30.24
CA SER A 157 -27.10 -25.20 31.13
C SER A 157 -27.78 -24.03 30.41
N GLN A 158 -27.09 -23.41 29.49
CA GLN A 158 -27.63 -22.32 28.63
C GLN A 158 -28.77 -22.81 27.73
N ILE A 159 -28.59 -23.96 27.09
CA ILE A 159 -29.61 -24.57 26.22
C ILE A 159 -30.84 -24.96 27.05
N ALA A 160 -30.65 -25.58 28.25
CA ALA A 160 -31.74 -25.96 29.12
C ALA A 160 -32.53 -24.75 29.63
N ALA A 161 -31.84 -23.66 30.00
CA ALA A 161 -32.47 -22.43 30.45
C ALA A 161 -33.37 -21.80 29.35
N GLN A 162 -32.93 -21.82 28.10
CA GLN A 162 -33.73 -21.34 26.98
C GLN A 162 -34.96 -22.21 26.70
N GLN A 163 -34.83 -23.53 26.76
CA GLN A 163 -35.97 -24.47 26.57
C GLN A 163 -37.01 -24.33 27.67
N ILE A 164 -36.65 -23.94 28.87
CA ILE A 164 -37.60 -23.68 29.99
C ILE A 164 -38.31 -22.34 29.79
N ALA A 165 -37.62 -21.34 29.21
CA ALA A 165 -38.19 -20.01 28.98
C ALA A 165 -39.25 -19.99 27.85
N GLU A 166 -39.23 -20.97 26.95
CA GLU A 166 -40.19 -21.11 25.84
C GLU A 166 -41.42 -21.98 26.19
N ARG A 167 -41.52 -22.51 27.39
CA ARG A 167 -42.68 -23.28 27.91
C ARG A 167 -43.63 -22.44 28.75
#